data_d37911e4bb694b0eba16acd36846236b
#
_entry.id   d37911e4bb694b0eba16acd36846236b
#
_cell.length_a   1.000
_cell.length_b   1.000
_cell.length_c   1.000
_cell.angle_alpha   90.00
_cell.angle_beta   90.00
_cell.angle_gamma   90.00
#
_symmetry.space_group_name_H-M   'P 1'
#
loop_
_entity.id
_entity.type
_entity.pdbx_description
1 polymer ?
#
loop_
_entity_poly.entity_id
_entity_poly.type
_entity_poly.pdbx_seq_one_letter_code
_entity_poly.pdbx_strand_id
1 'polypeptide(L)'
;MSKILILPGDGIGKEIVAQALKVINLLNANHGMGMNLVEGVIGGSAYDETGSPLPKETIVTAKECDSILLGAVGGPQWESLERELRPERGLLGIRAELDLFSNIRPAILYPQLANASTLKNEVVSGLDLMIVRELVGGIYFGQPRGIKTKDGERFGVNSATYSESEIARIGHSAFQIAQKRNKRVCSIDKANVLEVCELWREVMEEVSQNYPDVELSHMYVDNAAMQLVREPKQFDVMVTSNLFGDILSDCAAMLTGSIGMLPSASLNKNNYGMYEPIHGSAPDIAGKDIANPLATIISVSMMLRYSLNQAPLADKINAAVNVVLDQGYRTKDIAAVGDKIVGTEEMGDLIVDAIE
;
A
#
# COMPACT_ATOMS: atom_id res chain seq x y z
N MET A 1 -20.50 -8.73 13.61
CA MET A 1 -20.80 -8.21 12.25
C MET A 1 -19.80 -7.10 12.01
N SER A 2 -18.87 -7.27 11.09
CA SER A 2 -17.82 -6.25 10.85
C SER A 2 -18.37 -5.12 9.97
N LYS A 3 -18.06 -3.88 10.30
CA LYS A 3 -18.44 -2.67 9.57
C LYS A 3 -17.25 -2.19 8.76
N ILE A 4 -17.38 -2.09 7.44
CA ILE A 4 -16.29 -1.70 6.53
C ILE A 4 -16.64 -0.39 5.86
N LEU A 5 -15.78 0.61 5.97
CA LEU A 5 -15.91 1.85 5.23
C LEU A 5 -15.32 1.67 3.84
N ILE A 6 -16.12 1.98 2.82
CA ILE A 6 -15.74 1.94 1.41
C ILE A 6 -15.53 3.36 0.92
N LEU A 7 -14.32 3.65 0.46
CA LEU A 7 -13.89 4.95 -0.06
C LEU A 7 -13.40 4.79 -1.49
N PRO A 8 -14.25 4.82 -2.53
CA PRO A 8 -13.80 4.64 -3.90
C PRO A 8 -12.78 5.69 -4.35
N GLY A 9 -12.93 6.93 -3.90
CA GLY A 9 -12.03 8.04 -4.23
C GLY A 9 -12.16 8.52 -5.68
N ASP A 10 -11.02 8.68 -6.36
CA ASP A 10 -10.89 9.36 -7.65
C ASP A 10 -10.47 8.41 -8.77
N GLY A 11 -10.64 8.85 -10.03
CA GLY A 11 -10.14 8.16 -11.21
C GLY A 11 -10.60 6.71 -11.30
N ILE A 12 -9.64 5.79 -11.51
CA ILE A 12 -9.90 4.35 -11.58
C ILE A 12 -10.37 3.75 -10.24
N GLY A 13 -10.26 4.47 -9.13
CA GLY A 13 -10.66 3.99 -7.81
C GLY A 13 -12.09 3.45 -7.78
N LYS A 14 -13.03 4.12 -8.47
CA LYS A 14 -14.43 3.71 -8.54
C LYS A 14 -14.60 2.35 -9.22
N GLU A 15 -13.92 2.12 -10.34
CA GLU A 15 -14.06 0.88 -11.11
C GLU A 15 -13.33 -0.31 -10.46
N ILE A 16 -12.16 -0.12 -9.88
CA ILE A 16 -11.44 -1.20 -9.19
C ILE A 16 -12.09 -1.60 -7.85
N VAL A 17 -12.64 -0.63 -7.11
CA VAL A 17 -13.40 -0.91 -5.87
C VAL A 17 -14.69 -1.66 -6.20
N ALA A 18 -15.37 -1.33 -7.31
CA ALA A 18 -16.56 -2.08 -7.73
C ALA A 18 -16.26 -3.58 -7.91
N GLN A 19 -15.09 -3.95 -8.45
CA GLN A 19 -14.69 -5.35 -8.57
C GLN A 19 -14.37 -5.99 -7.22
N ALA A 20 -13.70 -5.29 -6.34
CA ALA A 20 -13.45 -5.76 -4.97
C ALA A 20 -14.75 -5.96 -4.17
N LEU A 21 -15.76 -5.11 -4.40
CA LEU A 21 -17.09 -5.26 -3.78
C LEU A 21 -17.82 -6.52 -4.27
N LYS A 22 -17.66 -6.95 -5.53
CA LYS A 22 -18.20 -8.24 -6.00
C LYS A 22 -17.65 -9.39 -5.16
N VAL A 23 -16.35 -9.41 -4.90
CA VAL A 23 -15.69 -10.43 -4.04
C VAL A 23 -16.23 -10.36 -2.61
N ILE A 24 -16.32 -9.18 -2.00
CA ILE A 24 -16.85 -9.03 -0.64
C ILE A 24 -18.31 -9.53 -0.54
N ASN A 25 -19.14 -9.19 -1.53
CA ASN A 25 -20.54 -9.62 -1.56
C ASN A 25 -20.66 -11.13 -1.73
N LEU A 26 -19.84 -11.77 -2.56
CA LEU A 26 -19.77 -13.22 -2.67
C LEU A 26 -19.43 -13.88 -1.32
N LEU A 27 -18.40 -13.35 -0.62
CA LEU A 27 -18.02 -13.87 0.71
C LEU A 27 -19.12 -13.68 1.75
N ASN A 28 -19.86 -12.57 1.68
CA ASN A 28 -21.02 -12.37 2.54
C ASN A 28 -22.12 -13.40 2.27
N ALA A 29 -22.41 -13.68 1.02
CA ALA A 29 -23.47 -14.62 0.60
C ALA A 29 -23.09 -16.07 0.94
N ASN A 30 -21.87 -16.50 0.59
CA ASN A 30 -21.49 -17.91 0.62
C ASN A 30 -20.83 -18.34 1.93
N HIS A 31 -20.24 -17.39 2.69
CA HIS A 31 -19.52 -17.68 3.93
C HIS A 31 -20.10 -17.00 5.17
N GLY A 32 -21.25 -16.32 5.03
CA GLY A 32 -21.96 -15.73 6.16
C GLY A 32 -21.14 -14.69 6.93
N MET A 33 -20.23 -13.98 6.26
CA MET A 33 -19.33 -13.01 6.91
C MET A 33 -20.07 -11.87 7.60
N GLY A 34 -21.24 -11.48 7.06
CA GLY A 34 -22.06 -10.41 7.62
C GLY A 34 -21.33 -9.06 7.66
N MET A 35 -20.46 -8.79 6.70
CA MET A 35 -19.79 -7.49 6.57
C MET A 35 -20.83 -6.44 6.16
N ASN A 36 -20.97 -5.41 6.99
CA ASN A 36 -21.81 -4.24 6.70
C ASN A 36 -20.95 -3.18 5.98
N LEU A 37 -21.27 -2.88 4.73
CA LEU A 37 -20.56 -1.94 3.91
C LEU A 37 -21.17 -0.55 4.03
N VAL A 38 -20.37 0.45 4.38
CA VAL A 38 -20.77 1.84 4.50
C VAL A 38 -19.96 2.67 3.51
N GLU A 39 -20.62 3.38 2.63
CA GLU A 39 -19.95 4.26 1.67
C GLU A 39 -19.59 5.60 2.29
N GLY A 40 -18.47 6.17 1.86
CA GLY A 40 -18.00 7.50 2.19
C GLY A 40 -17.21 8.12 1.05
N VAL A 41 -16.85 9.38 1.21
CA VAL A 41 -16.11 10.13 0.18
C VAL A 41 -14.77 10.63 0.72
N ILE A 42 -13.76 10.65 -0.16
CA ILE A 42 -12.41 11.16 0.10
C ILE A 42 -11.78 11.65 -1.20
N GLY A 43 -10.78 12.50 -1.10
CA GLY A 43 -10.00 12.94 -2.25
C GLY A 43 -10.63 14.11 -3.01
N GLY A 44 -10.41 14.14 -4.31
CA GLY A 44 -10.91 15.20 -5.18
C GLY A 44 -12.41 15.15 -5.36
N SER A 45 -12.99 13.97 -5.46
CA SER A 45 -14.44 13.78 -5.52
C SER A 45 -15.13 14.29 -4.25
N ALA A 46 -14.51 14.10 -3.09
CA ALA A 46 -15.02 14.66 -1.83
C ALA A 46 -14.90 16.19 -1.80
N TYR A 47 -13.81 16.75 -2.33
CA TYR A 47 -13.67 18.20 -2.44
C TYR A 47 -14.73 18.80 -3.35
N ASP A 48 -15.00 18.21 -4.50
CA ASP A 48 -16.03 18.68 -5.44
C ASP A 48 -17.44 18.66 -4.82
N GLU A 49 -17.71 17.68 -3.96
CA GLU A 49 -19.01 17.51 -3.30
C GLU A 49 -19.18 18.42 -2.07
N THR A 50 -18.11 18.57 -1.24
CA THR A 50 -18.21 19.15 0.10
C THR A 50 -17.29 20.36 0.35
N GLY A 51 -16.39 20.66 -0.57
CA GLY A 51 -15.33 21.67 -0.37
C GLY A 51 -14.15 21.18 0.47
N SER A 52 -14.10 19.92 0.86
CA SER A 52 -13.02 19.32 1.67
C SER A 52 -12.56 17.98 1.10
N PRO A 53 -11.24 17.74 0.96
CA PRO A 53 -10.74 16.44 0.51
C PRO A 53 -10.92 15.32 1.55
N LEU A 54 -11.24 15.68 2.81
CA LEU A 54 -11.56 14.76 3.90
C LEU A 54 -12.68 15.35 4.76
N PRO A 55 -13.95 15.08 4.45
CA PRO A 55 -15.07 15.51 5.26
C PRO A 55 -15.03 14.95 6.68
N LYS A 56 -15.55 15.72 7.64
CA LYS A 56 -15.62 15.28 9.05
C LYS A 56 -16.46 14.01 9.22
N GLU A 57 -17.51 13.88 8.45
CA GLU A 57 -18.41 12.71 8.42
C GLU A 57 -17.64 11.45 8.05
N THR A 58 -16.71 11.54 7.09
CA THR A 58 -15.84 10.41 6.70
C THR A 58 -14.94 9.98 7.87
N ILE A 59 -14.37 10.95 8.62
CA ILE A 59 -13.53 10.63 9.79
C ILE A 59 -14.36 9.97 10.89
N VAL A 60 -15.57 10.49 11.17
CA VAL A 60 -16.47 9.91 12.18
C VAL A 60 -16.83 8.48 11.81
N THR A 61 -17.26 8.26 10.56
CA THR A 61 -17.62 6.92 10.06
C THR A 61 -16.42 5.96 10.09
N ALA A 62 -15.23 6.45 9.72
CA ALA A 62 -14.01 5.64 9.77
C ALA A 62 -13.72 5.13 11.20
N LYS A 63 -13.87 5.99 12.21
CA LYS A 63 -13.66 5.63 13.63
C LYS A 63 -14.69 4.64 14.16
N GLU A 64 -15.86 4.52 13.53
CA GLU A 64 -16.92 3.56 13.88
C GLU A 64 -16.83 2.24 13.12
N CYS A 65 -16.00 2.15 12.10
CA CYS A 65 -15.80 0.95 11.28
C CYS A 65 -14.64 0.09 11.83
N ASP A 66 -14.62 -1.18 11.46
CA ASP A 66 -13.55 -2.13 11.82
C ASP A 66 -12.38 -2.05 10.83
N SER A 67 -12.61 -1.51 9.62
CA SER A 67 -11.61 -1.41 8.56
C SER A 67 -12.08 -0.46 7.44
N ILE A 68 -11.14 -0.07 6.57
CA ILE A 68 -11.40 0.77 5.40
C ILE A 68 -10.87 0.08 4.15
N LEU A 69 -11.68 0.06 3.09
CA LEU A 69 -11.24 -0.23 1.72
C LEU A 69 -11.21 1.08 0.93
N LEU A 70 -10.03 1.48 0.46
CA LEU A 70 -9.82 2.67 -0.33
C LEU A 70 -9.45 2.30 -1.76
N GLY A 71 -10.00 3.02 -2.74
CA GLY A 71 -9.62 2.89 -4.14
C GLY A 71 -8.36 3.68 -4.45
N ALA A 72 -8.51 4.91 -4.91
CA ALA A 72 -7.39 5.78 -5.25
C ALA A 72 -7.74 7.26 -5.02
N VAL A 73 -6.72 8.11 -4.88
CA VAL A 73 -6.90 9.55 -4.61
C VAL A 73 -6.01 10.36 -5.53
N GLY A 74 -6.51 11.49 -6.03
CA GLY A 74 -5.74 12.45 -6.80
C GLY A 74 -6.22 12.63 -8.24
N GLY A 75 -5.72 13.69 -8.88
CA GLY A 75 -5.99 13.98 -10.29
C GLY A 75 -5.53 15.39 -10.69
N PRO A 76 -5.18 15.62 -11.97
CA PRO A 76 -4.61 16.88 -12.44
C PRO A 76 -5.56 18.07 -12.31
N GLN A 77 -6.88 17.86 -12.30
CA GLN A 77 -7.88 18.91 -12.18
C GLN A 77 -7.84 19.65 -10.84
N TRP A 78 -7.25 19.06 -9.80
CA TRP A 78 -7.13 19.63 -8.46
C TRP A 78 -5.73 20.18 -8.13
N GLU A 79 -4.75 20.09 -9.04
CA GLU A 79 -3.38 20.57 -8.81
C GLU A 79 -3.30 22.09 -8.58
N SER A 80 -4.26 22.87 -9.14
CA SER A 80 -4.34 24.32 -8.97
C SER A 80 -4.90 24.75 -7.62
N LEU A 81 -5.50 23.83 -6.85
CA LEU A 81 -6.05 24.13 -5.52
C LEU A 81 -4.93 24.53 -4.53
N GLU A 82 -5.33 25.28 -3.51
CA GLU A 82 -4.50 25.46 -2.34
C GLU A 82 -4.07 24.11 -1.77
N ARG A 83 -2.84 24.05 -1.27
CA ARG A 83 -2.22 22.78 -0.86
C ARG A 83 -3.07 21.98 0.12
N GLU A 84 -3.74 22.64 1.06
CA GLU A 84 -4.56 22.00 2.10
C GLU A 84 -5.87 21.42 1.57
N LEU A 85 -6.30 21.83 0.36
CA LEU A 85 -7.51 21.38 -0.31
C LEU A 85 -7.25 20.31 -1.37
N ARG A 86 -5.99 19.97 -1.64
CA ARG A 86 -5.65 18.94 -2.63
C ARG A 86 -6.04 17.55 -2.14
N PRO A 87 -6.43 16.63 -3.07
CA PRO A 87 -6.87 15.28 -2.74
C PRO A 87 -5.93 14.51 -1.82
N GLU A 88 -4.61 14.61 -2.03
CA GLU A 88 -3.58 13.91 -1.27
C GLU A 88 -3.59 14.32 0.23
N ARG A 89 -4.08 15.52 0.54
CA ARG A 89 -4.25 15.97 1.93
C ARG A 89 -5.35 15.17 2.64
N GLY A 90 -6.37 14.76 1.92
CA GLY A 90 -7.40 13.86 2.44
C GLY A 90 -6.80 12.51 2.87
N LEU A 91 -5.97 11.92 2.00
CA LEU A 91 -5.30 10.65 2.27
C LEU A 91 -4.32 10.76 3.46
N LEU A 92 -3.48 11.79 3.49
CA LEU A 92 -2.56 12.01 4.62
C LEU A 92 -3.32 12.29 5.92
N GLY A 93 -4.44 13.03 5.83
CA GLY A 93 -5.29 13.36 6.97
C GLY A 93 -5.92 12.13 7.62
N ILE A 94 -6.55 11.25 6.85
CA ILE A 94 -7.19 10.03 7.40
C ILE A 94 -6.16 9.07 8.01
N ARG A 95 -4.97 8.95 7.42
CA ARG A 95 -3.87 8.14 7.97
C ARG A 95 -3.41 8.67 9.33
N ALA A 96 -3.25 9.98 9.47
CA ALA A 96 -2.88 10.63 10.72
C ALA A 96 -3.98 10.54 11.78
N GLU A 97 -5.25 10.80 11.42
CA GLU A 97 -6.41 10.74 12.32
C GLU A 97 -6.66 9.36 12.95
N LEU A 98 -6.26 8.30 12.24
CA LEU A 98 -6.44 6.91 12.66
C LEU A 98 -5.13 6.26 13.15
N ASP A 99 -4.04 7.03 13.22
CA ASP A 99 -2.68 6.59 13.60
C ASP A 99 -2.22 5.34 12.80
N LEU A 100 -2.44 5.35 11.47
CA LEU A 100 -2.08 4.25 10.57
C LEU A 100 -0.59 4.33 10.23
N PHE A 101 0.27 4.03 11.19
CA PHE A 101 1.71 4.27 11.08
C PHE A 101 2.46 3.17 10.31
N SER A 102 1.96 1.94 10.29
CA SER A 102 2.64 0.79 9.67
C SER A 102 2.03 0.48 8.31
N ASN A 103 2.69 0.92 7.24
CA ASN A 103 2.27 0.60 5.89
C ASN A 103 3.03 -0.62 5.36
N ILE A 104 2.29 -1.69 5.12
CA ILE A 104 2.78 -2.99 4.69
C ILE A 104 2.53 -3.13 3.19
N ARG A 105 3.60 -3.31 2.42
CA ARG A 105 3.59 -3.42 0.95
C ARG A 105 4.31 -4.71 0.51
N PRO A 106 3.59 -5.81 0.29
CA PRO A 106 4.19 -7.02 -0.26
C PRO A 106 4.53 -6.83 -1.75
N ALA A 107 5.73 -7.21 -2.16
CA ALA A 107 6.12 -7.31 -3.55
C ALA A 107 6.37 -8.79 -3.86
N ILE A 108 5.33 -9.46 -4.36
CA ILE A 108 5.33 -10.88 -4.68
C ILE A 108 5.18 -11.03 -6.18
N LEU A 109 6.11 -11.73 -6.81
CA LEU A 109 5.98 -12.07 -8.23
C LEU A 109 5.20 -13.37 -8.39
N TYR A 110 4.06 -13.29 -9.04
CA TYR A 110 3.30 -14.45 -9.46
C TYR A 110 4.09 -15.19 -10.56
N PRO A 111 4.29 -16.52 -10.47
CA PRO A 111 5.07 -17.27 -11.47
C PRO A 111 4.57 -17.06 -12.90
N GLN A 112 3.26 -16.89 -13.08
CA GLN A 112 2.59 -16.64 -14.35
C GLN A 112 2.95 -15.28 -14.97
N LEU A 113 3.46 -14.35 -14.18
CA LEU A 113 3.82 -13.00 -14.59
C LEU A 113 5.34 -12.76 -14.68
N ALA A 114 6.16 -13.82 -14.57
CA ALA A 114 7.61 -13.67 -14.61
C ALA A 114 8.11 -12.99 -15.91
N ASN A 115 7.40 -13.19 -17.03
CA ASN A 115 7.71 -12.55 -18.31
C ASN A 115 7.17 -11.12 -18.45
N ALA A 116 6.33 -10.65 -17.53
CA ALA A 116 5.86 -9.26 -17.50
C ALA A 116 6.88 -8.30 -16.87
N SER A 117 7.80 -8.81 -16.06
CA SER A 117 8.90 -8.03 -15.50
C SER A 117 9.89 -7.61 -16.60
N THR A 118 10.42 -6.38 -16.49
CA THR A 118 11.49 -5.89 -17.36
C THR A 118 12.86 -6.45 -17.01
N LEU A 119 12.98 -7.12 -15.86
CA LEU A 119 14.21 -7.78 -15.43
C LEU A 119 14.25 -9.24 -15.92
N LYS A 120 15.44 -9.81 -15.91
CA LYS A 120 15.61 -11.22 -16.26
C LYS A 120 14.89 -12.12 -15.26
N ASN A 121 14.27 -13.20 -15.75
CA ASN A 121 13.52 -14.16 -14.93
C ASN A 121 14.34 -14.71 -13.76
N GLU A 122 15.63 -14.98 -13.93
CA GLU A 122 16.53 -15.46 -12.88
C GLU A 122 16.67 -14.50 -11.68
N VAL A 123 16.48 -13.19 -11.92
CA VAL A 123 16.53 -12.16 -10.88
C VAL A 123 15.23 -12.14 -10.08
N VAL A 124 14.09 -12.25 -10.75
CA VAL A 124 12.77 -11.99 -10.14
C VAL A 124 11.97 -13.24 -9.80
N SER A 125 12.22 -14.39 -10.43
CA SER A 125 11.48 -15.63 -10.15
C SER A 125 11.56 -16.03 -8.69
N GLY A 126 10.39 -16.24 -8.06
CA GLY A 126 10.27 -16.57 -6.65
C GLY A 126 10.49 -15.37 -5.72
N LEU A 127 10.38 -14.14 -6.23
CA LEU A 127 10.43 -12.96 -5.39
C LEU A 127 9.23 -12.92 -4.42
N ASP A 128 9.54 -12.79 -3.14
CA ASP A 128 8.60 -12.58 -2.05
C ASP A 128 9.26 -11.65 -1.02
N LEU A 129 9.04 -10.36 -1.18
CA LEU A 129 9.61 -9.28 -0.38
C LEU A 129 8.49 -8.51 0.33
N MET A 130 8.70 -8.16 1.58
CA MET A 130 7.82 -7.30 2.36
C MET A 130 8.50 -5.98 2.66
N ILE A 131 7.88 -4.86 2.26
CA ILE A 131 8.33 -3.52 2.64
C ILE A 131 7.40 -2.99 3.74
N VAL A 132 7.99 -2.59 4.87
CA VAL A 132 7.33 -1.97 6.01
C VAL A 132 7.77 -0.51 6.06
N ARG A 133 6.86 0.38 5.64
CA ARG A 133 7.07 1.83 5.56
C ARG A 133 6.44 2.50 6.77
N GLU A 134 7.20 3.31 7.51
CA GLU A 134 6.62 4.24 8.46
C GLU A 134 5.83 5.31 7.69
N LEU A 135 4.59 5.62 8.11
CA LEU A 135 3.64 6.33 7.25
C LEU A 135 3.19 7.69 7.77
N VAL A 136 3.31 7.99 9.07
CA VAL A 136 2.73 9.19 9.68
C VAL A 136 3.77 10.14 10.27
N GLY A 137 5.05 9.88 10.04
CA GLY A 137 6.18 10.70 10.45
C GLY A 137 7.06 11.17 9.30
N GLY A 138 8.26 11.60 9.64
CA GLY A 138 9.32 11.97 8.70
C GLY A 138 9.07 13.27 7.95
N ILE A 139 9.69 13.40 6.77
CA ILE A 139 9.71 14.63 5.98
C ILE A 139 8.32 15.04 5.44
N TYR A 140 7.35 14.11 5.40
CA TYR A 140 5.97 14.41 4.97
C TYR A 140 5.18 15.16 6.03
N PHE A 141 5.56 15.06 7.30
CA PHE A 141 4.85 15.66 8.44
C PHE A 141 5.70 16.63 9.24
N GLY A 142 7.02 16.52 9.21
CA GLY A 142 7.96 17.31 10.01
C GLY A 142 7.85 18.81 9.82
N GLN A 143 8.16 19.54 10.89
CA GLN A 143 8.18 20.99 10.95
C GLN A 143 9.60 21.48 11.32
N PRO A 144 10.03 22.67 10.83
CA PRO A 144 9.34 23.61 9.93
C PRO A 144 9.26 23.11 8.49
N ARG A 145 8.22 23.55 7.77
CA ARG A 145 8.05 23.26 6.34
C ARG A 145 7.41 24.42 5.60
N GLY A 146 7.54 24.45 4.29
CA GLY A 146 6.90 25.42 3.42
C GLY A 146 7.88 26.19 2.54
N ILE A 147 7.35 27.12 1.76
CA ILE A 147 8.12 28.07 0.96
C ILE A 147 8.14 29.41 1.69
N LYS A 148 9.33 29.93 1.95
CA LYS A 148 9.58 31.19 2.68
C LYS A 148 10.36 32.13 1.77
N THR A 149 10.22 33.45 2.04
CA THR A 149 11.05 34.48 1.40
C THR A 149 11.94 35.11 2.47
N LYS A 150 13.24 35.17 2.20
CA LYS A 150 14.23 35.85 3.03
C LYS A 150 15.15 36.67 2.10
N ASP A 151 15.35 37.94 2.43
CA ASP A 151 16.21 38.86 1.68
C ASP A 151 15.87 38.94 0.17
N GLY A 152 14.56 38.80 -0.17
CA GLY A 152 14.08 38.83 -1.56
C GLY A 152 14.19 37.50 -2.32
N GLU A 153 14.80 36.48 -1.73
CA GLU A 153 14.95 35.14 -2.33
C GLU A 153 13.95 34.15 -1.70
N ARG A 154 13.35 33.29 -2.54
CA ARG A 154 12.46 32.21 -2.09
C ARG A 154 13.27 30.96 -1.83
N PHE A 155 12.98 30.29 -0.69
CA PHE A 155 13.55 28.99 -0.36
C PHE A 155 12.48 28.03 0.17
N GLY A 156 12.61 26.75 -0.20
CA GLY A 156 11.75 25.67 0.28
C GLY A 156 12.39 24.94 1.45
N VAL A 157 11.58 24.61 2.46
CA VAL A 157 12.01 23.87 3.66
C VAL A 157 11.07 22.72 3.91
N ASN A 158 11.63 21.53 4.13
CA ASN A 158 10.98 20.37 4.74
C ASN A 158 11.94 19.76 5.77
N SER A 159 11.43 19.44 6.96
CA SER A 159 12.20 18.80 8.03
C SER A 159 11.86 17.31 8.11
N ALA A 160 12.89 16.45 8.17
CA ALA A 160 12.72 15.05 8.49
C ALA A 160 12.87 14.86 9.99
N THR A 161 11.82 14.41 10.66
CA THR A 161 11.82 14.21 12.11
C THR A 161 11.18 12.89 12.47
N TYR A 162 11.80 12.14 13.37
CA TYR A 162 11.26 10.95 14.01
C TYR A 162 11.62 10.96 15.49
N SER A 163 10.67 10.61 16.33
CA SER A 163 10.91 10.29 17.73
C SER A 163 11.32 8.83 17.89
N GLU A 164 11.98 8.50 18.98
CA GLU A 164 12.33 7.14 19.38
C GLU A 164 11.08 6.21 19.37
N SER A 165 9.96 6.68 19.92
CA SER A 165 8.71 5.91 19.96
C SER A 165 8.11 5.61 18.58
N GLU A 166 8.23 6.54 17.63
CA GLU A 166 7.78 6.32 16.25
C GLU A 166 8.66 5.29 15.54
N ILE A 167 9.97 5.34 15.76
CA ILE A 167 10.90 4.35 15.20
C ILE A 167 10.69 2.98 15.87
N ALA A 168 10.57 2.94 17.18
CA ALA A 168 10.37 1.68 17.91
C ALA A 168 9.10 0.96 17.48
N ARG A 169 7.96 1.66 17.33
CA ARG A 169 6.69 1.03 16.94
C ARG A 169 6.73 0.44 15.54
N ILE A 170 7.39 1.09 14.57
CA ILE A 170 7.54 0.52 13.22
C ILE A 170 8.55 -0.62 13.20
N GLY A 171 9.61 -0.54 14.02
CA GLY A 171 10.53 -1.62 14.26
C GLY A 171 9.82 -2.87 14.76
N HIS A 172 9.03 -2.77 15.83
CA HIS A 172 8.23 -3.89 16.34
C HIS A 172 7.31 -4.49 15.27
N SER A 173 6.67 -3.66 14.44
CA SER A 173 5.85 -4.14 13.33
C SER A 173 6.67 -4.98 12.34
N ALA A 174 7.83 -4.51 11.93
CA ALA A 174 8.70 -5.22 10.98
C ALA A 174 9.22 -6.54 11.53
N PHE A 175 9.68 -6.56 12.79
CA PHE A 175 10.18 -7.78 13.44
C PHE A 175 9.08 -8.83 13.64
N GLN A 176 7.86 -8.43 14.04
CA GLN A 176 6.72 -9.35 14.16
C GLN A 176 6.29 -9.95 12.80
N ILE A 177 6.41 -9.17 11.72
CA ILE A 177 6.19 -9.67 10.37
C ILE A 177 7.29 -10.68 10.00
N ALA A 178 8.56 -10.34 10.25
CA ALA A 178 9.69 -11.21 9.94
C ALA A 178 9.64 -12.55 10.70
N GLN A 179 9.16 -12.57 11.96
CA GLN A 179 8.97 -13.81 12.72
C GLN A 179 8.04 -14.82 12.03
N LYS A 180 7.09 -14.33 11.23
CA LYS A 180 6.15 -15.15 10.45
C LYS A 180 6.65 -15.47 9.04
N ARG A 181 7.85 -15.02 8.68
CA ARG A 181 8.50 -15.17 7.38
C ARG A 181 9.88 -15.83 7.55
N ASN A 182 10.89 -15.39 6.80
CA ASN A 182 12.23 -15.98 6.82
C ASN A 182 13.15 -15.41 7.92
N LYS A 183 12.58 -14.67 8.88
CA LYS A 183 13.26 -14.15 10.08
C LYS A 183 14.44 -13.22 9.78
N ARG A 184 14.35 -12.40 8.74
CA ARG A 184 15.38 -11.43 8.36
C ARG A 184 14.76 -10.05 8.19
N VAL A 185 15.28 -9.04 8.90
CA VAL A 185 14.94 -7.63 8.76
C VAL A 185 16.14 -6.88 8.21
N CYS A 186 15.93 -6.13 7.13
CA CYS A 186 16.88 -5.15 6.62
C CYS A 186 16.34 -3.73 6.90
N SER A 187 16.96 -3.02 7.83
CA SER A 187 16.65 -1.62 8.13
C SER A 187 17.34 -0.71 7.11
N ILE A 188 16.54 0.09 6.40
CA ILE A 188 17.03 0.97 5.35
C ILE A 188 17.03 2.41 5.83
N ASP A 189 18.19 3.04 5.74
CA ASP A 189 18.44 4.39 6.26
C ASP A 189 19.45 5.18 5.42
N LYS A 190 19.82 6.37 5.89
CA LYS A 190 20.92 7.19 5.35
C LYS A 190 21.79 7.72 6.50
N ALA A 191 22.12 6.87 7.47
CA ALA A 191 22.81 7.23 8.70
C ALA A 191 24.25 7.77 8.51
N ASN A 192 24.84 7.56 7.32
CA ASN A 192 26.13 8.17 7.00
C ASN A 192 26.07 9.70 6.72
N VAL A 193 24.85 10.29 6.68
CA VAL A 193 24.64 11.71 6.32
C VAL A 193 23.58 12.38 7.21
N LEU A 194 22.58 11.64 7.69
CA LEU A 194 21.40 12.21 8.34
C LEU A 194 21.33 11.75 9.82
N GLU A 195 21.34 12.67 10.75
CA GLU A 195 21.24 12.41 12.20
C GLU A 195 19.92 11.72 12.56
N VAL A 196 18.83 12.05 11.88
CA VAL A 196 17.54 11.35 12.07
C VAL A 196 17.63 9.86 11.70
N CYS A 197 18.53 9.51 10.81
CA CYS A 197 18.78 8.13 10.42
C CYS A 197 19.80 7.44 11.36
N GLU A 198 20.69 8.19 12.03
CA GLU A 198 21.52 7.66 13.10
C GLU A 198 20.63 7.19 14.26
N LEU A 199 19.72 8.05 14.74
CA LEU A 199 18.72 7.66 15.75
C LEU A 199 17.86 6.48 15.29
N TRP A 200 17.43 6.47 14.02
CA TRP A 200 16.68 5.35 13.45
C TRP A 200 17.43 4.03 13.62
N ARG A 201 18.72 4.01 13.31
CA ARG A 201 19.55 2.81 13.40
C ARG A 201 19.74 2.35 14.86
N GLU A 202 20.05 3.28 15.78
CA GLU A 202 20.19 3.00 17.20
C GLU A 202 18.93 2.34 17.78
N VAL A 203 17.76 2.93 17.53
CA VAL A 203 16.48 2.40 18.03
C VAL A 203 16.14 1.04 17.38
N MET A 204 16.45 0.83 16.10
CA MET A 204 16.26 -0.48 15.46
C MET A 204 17.14 -1.56 16.10
N GLU A 205 18.37 -1.23 16.48
CA GLU A 205 19.25 -2.14 17.22
C GLU A 205 18.68 -2.47 18.61
N GLU A 206 18.15 -1.47 19.34
CA GLU A 206 17.51 -1.68 20.64
C GLU A 206 16.26 -2.56 20.53
N VAL A 207 15.39 -2.30 19.55
CA VAL A 207 14.18 -3.08 19.29
C VAL A 207 14.55 -4.53 18.95
N SER A 208 15.61 -4.76 18.17
CA SER A 208 16.06 -6.10 17.76
C SER A 208 16.32 -7.04 18.93
N GLN A 209 16.75 -6.49 20.07
CA GLN A 209 17.02 -7.28 21.30
C GLN A 209 15.79 -8.01 21.83
N ASN A 210 14.57 -7.56 21.47
CA ASN A 210 13.31 -8.23 21.83
C ASN A 210 12.97 -9.41 20.88
N TYR A 211 13.75 -9.58 19.79
CA TYR A 211 13.50 -10.55 18.73
C TYR A 211 14.77 -11.35 18.41
N PRO A 212 15.32 -12.11 19.37
CA PRO A 212 16.63 -12.77 19.22
C PRO A 212 16.64 -13.86 18.13
N ASP A 213 15.46 -14.25 17.64
CA ASP A 213 15.29 -15.21 16.56
C ASP A 213 15.20 -14.57 15.16
N VAL A 214 15.29 -13.23 15.07
CA VAL A 214 15.25 -12.47 13.82
C VAL A 214 16.59 -11.77 13.57
N GLU A 215 17.19 -12.02 12.42
CA GLU A 215 18.41 -11.35 11.99
C GLU A 215 18.12 -9.90 11.60
N LEU A 216 18.87 -8.94 12.16
CA LEU A 216 18.85 -7.53 11.76
C LEU A 216 20.10 -7.21 10.93
N SER A 217 19.88 -6.56 9.79
CA SER A 217 20.93 -5.93 9.00
C SER A 217 20.56 -4.48 8.68
N HIS A 218 21.55 -3.67 8.31
CA HIS A 218 21.35 -2.29 7.91
C HIS A 218 21.88 -2.06 6.50
N MET A 219 21.17 -1.25 5.73
CA MET A 219 21.61 -0.86 4.38
C MET A 219 21.28 0.59 4.11
N TYR A 220 22.22 1.33 3.50
CA TYR A 220 21.91 2.68 3.01
C TYR A 220 20.92 2.63 1.86
N VAL A 221 20.02 3.61 1.80
CA VAL A 221 18.90 3.64 0.86
C VAL A 221 19.32 3.62 -0.60
N ASP A 222 20.42 4.29 -0.94
CA ASP A 222 20.99 4.28 -2.29
C ASP A 222 21.51 2.89 -2.70
N ASN A 223 22.15 2.18 -1.78
CA ASN A 223 22.53 0.78 -2.01
C ASN A 223 21.29 -0.13 -2.08
N ALA A 224 20.30 0.07 -1.22
CA ALA A 224 19.05 -0.70 -1.25
C ALA A 224 18.32 -0.57 -2.60
N ALA A 225 18.28 0.64 -3.16
CA ALA A 225 17.71 0.88 -4.50
C ALA A 225 18.47 0.10 -5.60
N MET A 226 19.81 0.06 -5.54
CA MET A 226 20.60 -0.75 -6.46
C MET A 226 20.36 -2.25 -6.28
N GLN A 227 20.30 -2.70 -5.02
CA GLN A 227 20.13 -4.13 -4.70
C GLN A 227 18.74 -4.65 -5.04
N LEU A 228 17.69 -3.82 -4.96
CA LEU A 228 16.36 -4.18 -5.45
C LEU A 228 16.38 -4.56 -6.93
N VAL A 229 17.15 -3.86 -7.75
CA VAL A 229 17.28 -4.17 -9.18
C VAL A 229 18.23 -5.34 -9.45
N ARG A 230 19.29 -5.48 -8.64
CA ARG A 230 20.37 -6.45 -8.87
C ARG A 230 20.06 -7.81 -8.26
N GLU A 231 19.62 -7.85 -6.99
CA GLU A 231 19.46 -9.07 -6.20
C GLU A 231 18.30 -8.92 -5.19
N PRO A 232 17.05 -8.71 -5.65
CA PRO A 232 15.92 -8.43 -4.76
C PRO A 232 15.61 -9.57 -3.80
N LYS A 233 15.94 -10.81 -4.15
CA LYS A 233 15.68 -12.01 -3.33
C LYS A 233 16.56 -12.11 -2.08
N GLN A 234 17.56 -11.25 -1.91
CA GLN A 234 18.31 -11.15 -0.66
C GLN A 234 17.44 -10.61 0.49
N PHE A 235 16.41 -9.83 0.18
CA PHE A 235 15.53 -9.23 1.17
C PHE A 235 14.37 -10.16 1.53
N ASP A 236 14.00 -10.18 2.81
CA ASP A 236 12.78 -10.79 3.34
C ASP A 236 11.82 -9.69 3.80
N VAL A 237 12.20 -8.92 4.82
CA VAL A 237 11.47 -7.74 5.29
C VAL A 237 12.41 -6.54 5.24
N MET A 238 12.02 -5.51 4.53
CA MET A 238 12.67 -4.19 4.55
C MET A 238 11.86 -3.25 5.43
N VAL A 239 12.50 -2.55 6.37
CA VAL A 239 11.85 -1.50 7.17
C VAL A 239 12.52 -0.17 6.94
N THR A 240 11.74 0.89 6.75
CA THR A 240 12.29 2.19 6.40
C THR A 240 11.35 3.36 6.69
N SER A 241 11.90 4.58 6.63
CA SER A 241 11.18 5.84 6.79
C SER A 241 10.15 6.08 5.69
N ASN A 242 9.29 7.08 5.90
CA ASN A 242 8.18 7.41 5.02
C ASN A 242 8.62 7.64 3.56
N LEU A 243 9.51 8.60 3.31
CA LEU A 243 9.96 8.93 1.94
C LEU A 243 10.73 7.79 1.28
N PHE A 244 11.64 7.15 2.02
CA PHE A 244 12.44 6.06 1.45
C PHE A 244 11.54 4.84 1.13
N GLY A 245 10.58 4.55 2.01
CA GLY A 245 9.61 3.47 1.78
C GLY A 245 8.71 3.72 0.58
N ASP A 246 8.31 4.97 0.33
CA ASP A 246 7.56 5.35 -0.86
C ASP A 246 8.33 5.02 -2.14
N ILE A 247 9.54 5.56 -2.24
CA ILE A 247 10.38 5.39 -3.44
C ILE A 247 10.76 3.91 -3.67
N LEU A 248 11.19 3.21 -2.60
CA LEU A 248 11.65 1.82 -2.73
C LEU A 248 10.51 0.85 -3.05
N SER A 249 9.30 1.10 -2.54
CA SER A 249 8.16 0.24 -2.87
C SER A 249 7.69 0.40 -4.31
N ASP A 250 7.77 1.61 -4.87
CA ASP A 250 7.46 1.84 -6.27
C ASP A 250 8.54 1.21 -7.19
N CYS A 251 9.83 1.26 -6.78
CA CYS A 251 10.88 0.49 -7.45
C CYS A 251 10.60 -1.02 -7.38
N ALA A 252 10.19 -1.52 -6.22
CA ALA A 252 9.87 -2.94 -6.05
C ALA A 252 8.63 -3.37 -6.86
N ALA A 253 7.68 -2.45 -7.09
CA ALA A 253 6.54 -2.69 -7.96
C ALA A 253 6.95 -3.12 -9.37
N MET A 254 7.97 -2.50 -9.91
CA MET A 254 8.46 -2.82 -11.26
C MET A 254 9.10 -4.21 -11.36
N LEU A 255 9.51 -4.81 -10.24
CA LEU A 255 10.02 -6.18 -10.21
C LEU A 255 8.92 -7.20 -10.50
N THR A 256 7.68 -6.89 -10.13
CA THR A 256 6.51 -7.76 -10.28
C THR A 256 5.81 -7.61 -11.63
N GLY A 257 6.28 -6.69 -12.48
CA GLY A 257 5.76 -6.44 -13.82
C GLY A 257 4.70 -5.36 -13.92
N SER A 258 3.92 -5.11 -12.87
CA SER A 258 2.95 -4.01 -12.83
C SER A 258 2.63 -3.58 -11.40
N ILE A 259 2.49 -2.28 -11.20
CA ILE A 259 1.98 -1.68 -9.96
C ILE A 259 0.52 -2.09 -9.67
N GLY A 260 -0.23 -2.48 -10.71
CA GLY A 260 -1.61 -3.00 -10.60
C GLY A 260 -1.73 -4.36 -9.91
N MET A 261 -0.60 -5.00 -9.58
CA MET A 261 -0.55 -6.26 -8.82
C MET A 261 -0.28 -6.08 -7.34
N LEU A 262 0.04 -4.86 -6.88
CA LEU A 262 0.57 -4.64 -5.54
C LEU A 262 -0.47 -4.03 -4.60
N PRO A 263 -0.94 -4.82 -3.62
CA PRO A 263 -1.80 -4.35 -2.55
C PRO A 263 -0.98 -3.59 -1.50
N SER A 264 -1.66 -2.87 -0.63
CA SER A 264 -1.08 -2.36 0.60
C SER A 264 -2.07 -2.37 1.77
N ALA A 265 -1.52 -2.41 2.98
CA ALA A 265 -2.25 -2.25 4.23
C ALA A 265 -1.57 -1.17 5.08
N SER A 266 -2.34 -0.21 5.54
CA SER A 266 -1.89 0.80 6.50
C SER A 266 -2.53 0.49 7.85
N LEU A 267 -1.75 0.07 8.84
CA LEU A 267 -2.22 -0.45 10.13
C LEU A 267 -1.87 0.46 11.29
N ASN A 268 -2.73 0.48 12.31
CA ASN A 268 -2.39 1.02 13.61
C ASN A 268 -2.01 -0.09 14.61
N LYS A 269 -1.70 0.31 15.85
CA LYS A 269 -1.28 -0.62 16.91
C LYS A 269 -2.33 -1.70 17.30
N ASN A 270 -3.59 -1.49 16.94
CA ASN A 270 -4.70 -2.40 17.25
C ASN A 270 -5.09 -3.28 16.04
N ASN A 271 -4.29 -3.29 14.97
CA ASN A 271 -4.60 -3.94 13.69
C ASN A 271 -5.85 -3.37 12.98
N TYR A 272 -6.32 -2.18 13.38
CA TYR A 272 -7.25 -1.42 12.56
C TYR A 272 -6.51 -1.00 11.29
N GLY A 273 -7.12 -1.21 10.12
CA GLY A 273 -6.42 -1.05 8.86
C GLY A 273 -7.21 -0.32 7.78
N MET A 274 -6.48 0.40 6.95
CA MET A 274 -6.92 0.89 5.65
C MET A 274 -6.17 0.11 4.57
N TYR A 275 -6.92 -0.43 3.62
CA TYR A 275 -6.45 -1.32 2.57
C TYR A 275 -6.68 -0.68 1.21
N GLU A 276 -5.64 -0.59 0.40
CA GLU A 276 -5.63 0.14 -0.85
C GLU A 276 -4.60 -0.45 -1.81
N PRO A 277 -4.74 -0.33 -3.14
CA PRO A 277 -3.65 -0.60 -4.06
C PRO A 277 -2.52 0.43 -3.87
N ILE A 278 -1.29 0.10 -4.27
CA ILE A 278 -0.16 1.04 -4.20
C ILE A 278 -0.28 2.14 -5.25
N HIS A 279 -0.86 1.82 -6.43
CA HIS A 279 -1.00 2.76 -7.55
C HIS A 279 -1.95 3.92 -7.25
N GLY A 280 -1.79 5.02 -7.99
CA GLY A 280 -2.67 6.19 -7.92
C GLY A 280 -3.96 6.05 -8.71
N SER A 281 -4.63 7.17 -8.92
CA SER A 281 -5.95 7.28 -9.57
C SER A 281 -5.96 7.09 -11.08
N ALA A 282 -4.81 7.12 -11.76
CA ALA A 282 -4.62 6.92 -13.19
C ALA A 282 -5.75 7.55 -14.06
N PRO A 283 -5.92 8.88 -14.00
CA PRO A 283 -7.06 9.56 -14.63
C PRO A 283 -7.11 9.42 -16.15
N ASP A 284 -5.97 9.13 -16.78
CA ASP A 284 -5.83 8.89 -18.22
C ASP A 284 -6.52 7.61 -18.70
N ILE A 285 -6.71 6.62 -17.83
CA ILE A 285 -7.36 5.34 -18.15
C ILE A 285 -8.71 5.16 -17.45
N ALA A 286 -9.12 6.06 -16.58
CA ALA A 286 -10.39 5.99 -15.87
C ALA A 286 -11.59 5.93 -16.83
N GLY A 287 -12.54 5.03 -16.56
CA GLY A 287 -13.74 4.82 -17.37
C GLY A 287 -13.52 4.10 -18.70
N LYS A 288 -12.31 3.53 -18.92
CA LYS A 288 -12.00 2.81 -20.18
C LYS A 288 -12.05 1.29 -20.04
N ASP A 289 -12.39 0.77 -18.87
CA ASP A 289 -12.44 -0.66 -18.57
C ASP A 289 -11.11 -1.39 -18.87
N ILE A 290 -9.96 -0.77 -18.52
CA ILE A 290 -8.62 -1.33 -18.74
C ILE A 290 -7.75 -1.34 -17.50
N ALA A 291 -8.22 -0.77 -16.39
CA ALA A 291 -7.50 -0.77 -15.12
C ALA A 291 -7.43 -2.20 -14.53
N ASN A 292 -6.28 -2.55 -13.96
CA ASN A 292 -6.11 -3.83 -13.28
C ASN A 292 -6.73 -3.78 -11.87
N PRO A 293 -7.79 -4.57 -11.54
CA PRO A 293 -8.42 -4.56 -10.24
C PRO A 293 -7.74 -5.45 -9.21
N LEU A 294 -6.73 -6.25 -9.61
CA LEU A 294 -6.16 -7.30 -8.78
C LEU A 294 -5.50 -6.78 -7.51
N ALA A 295 -4.79 -5.64 -7.56
CA ALA A 295 -4.21 -5.03 -6.37
C ALA A 295 -5.28 -4.70 -5.32
N THR A 296 -6.44 -4.17 -5.72
CA THR A 296 -7.55 -3.85 -4.83
C THR A 296 -8.20 -5.12 -4.27
N ILE A 297 -8.40 -6.14 -5.11
CA ILE A 297 -8.94 -7.45 -4.68
C ILE A 297 -7.97 -8.14 -3.69
N ILE A 298 -6.67 -8.11 -3.95
CA ILE A 298 -5.67 -8.65 -3.02
C ILE A 298 -5.60 -7.80 -1.74
N SER A 299 -5.88 -6.49 -1.80
CA SER A 299 -6.02 -5.64 -0.60
C SER A 299 -7.18 -6.09 0.27
N VAL A 300 -8.30 -6.59 -0.30
CA VAL A 300 -9.37 -7.26 0.47
C VAL A 300 -8.87 -8.53 1.15
N SER A 301 -8.03 -9.34 0.48
CA SER A 301 -7.38 -10.49 1.12
C SER A 301 -6.54 -10.07 2.34
N MET A 302 -5.76 -8.98 2.22
CA MET A 302 -5.00 -8.44 3.36
C MET A 302 -5.94 -7.96 4.49
N MET A 303 -7.05 -7.29 4.17
CA MET A 303 -8.07 -6.86 5.14
C MET A 303 -8.65 -8.04 5.94
N LEU A 304 -9.02 -9.10 5.24
CA LEU A 304 -9.51 -10.34 5.86
C LEU A 304 -8.47 -10.94 6.81
N ARG A 305 -7.20 -10.95 6.42
CA ARG A 305 -6.11 -11.56 7.18
C ARG A 305 -5.70 -10.74 8.40
N TYR A 306 -5.49 -9.43 8.23
CA TYR A 306 -4.87 -8.59 9.26
C TYR A 306 -5.88 -7.94 10.22
N SER A 307 -7.03 -7.45 9.73
CA SER A 307 -8.03 -6.79 10.58
C SER A 307 -9.19 -7.69 10.98
N LEU A 308 -9.62 -8.59 10.10
CA LEU A 308 -10.84 -9.36 10.31
C LEU A 308 -10.61 -10.81 10.80
N ASN A 309 -9.35 -11.25 10.96
CA ASN A 309 -8.96 -12.60 11.41
C ASN A 309 -9.58 -13.75 10.58
N GLN A 310 -9.71 -13.55 9.26
CA GLN A 310 -10.30 -14.48 8.30
C GLN A 310 -9.25 -15.01 7.31
N ALA A 311 -8.12 -15.52 7.81
CA ALA A 311 -7.04 -16.04 7.00
C ALA A 311 -7.48 -17.10 5.96
N PRO A 312 -8.36 -18.07 6.26
CA PRO A 312 -8.82 -19.03 5.26
C PRO A 312 -9.52 -18.39 4.05
N LEU A 313 -10.30 -17.31 4.26
CA LEU A 313 -10.97 -16.60 3.17
C LEU A 313 -9.98 -15.73 2.39
N ALA A 314 -9.00 -15.16 3.07
CA ALA A 314 -7.90 -14.48 2.41
C ALA A 314 -7.14 -15.42 1.45
N ASP A 315 -6.88 -16.67 1.89
CA ASP A 315 -6.22 -17.69 1.07
C ASP A 315 -7.07 -18.08 -0.15
N LYS A 316 -8.40 -18.14 -0.03
CA LYS A 316 -9.30 -18.39 -1.18
C LYS A 316 -9.17 -17.29 -2.24
N ILE A 317 -9.15 -16.00 -1.86
CA ILE A 317 -8.95 -14.90 -2.81
C ILE A 317 -7.60 -15.07 -3.53
N ASN A 318 -6.52 -15.31 -2.79
CA ASN A 318 -5.19 -15.46 -3.37
C ASN A 318 -5.11 -16.69 -4.31
N ALA A 319 -5.79 -17.79 -3.96
CA ALA A 319 -5.90 -18.96 -4.82
C ALA A 319 -6.67 -18.66 -6.11
N ALA A 320 -7.78 -17.94 -6.02
CA ALA A 320 -8.58 -17.52 -7.19
C ALA A 320 -7.75 -16.65 -8.15
N VAL A 321 -6.97 -15.69 -7.63
CA VAL A 321 -6.04 -14.89 -8.46
C VAL A 321 -5.07 -15.81 -9.22
N ASN A 322 -4.46 -16.80 -8.55
CA ASN A 322 -3.57 -17.75 -9.21
C ASN A 322 -4.30 -18.56 -10.30
N VAL A 323 -5.50 -19.07 -10.02
CA VAL A 323 -6.31 -19.83 -11.00
C VAL A 323 -6.59 -19.03 -12.26
N VAL A 324 -7.01 -17.77 -12.13
CA VAL A 324 -7.30 -16.88 -13.26
C VAL A 324 -6.03 -16.60 -14.07
N LEU A 325 -4.91 -16.38 -13.39
CA LEU A 325 -3.62 -16.19 -14.04
C LEU A 325 -3.14 -17.47 -14.74
N ASP A 326 -3.35 -18.66 -14.16
CA ASP A 326 -3.00 -19.96 -14.77
C ASP A 326 -3.82 -20.24 -16.05
N GLN A 327 -5.07 -19.72 -16.10
CA GLN A 327 -5.93 -19.81 -17.29
C GLN A 327 -5.51 -18.85 -18.42
N GLY A 328 -4.51 -18.01 -18.19
CA GLY A 328 -3.93 -17.08 -19.17
C GLY A 328 -4.70 -15.76 -19.31
N TYR A 329 -5.62 -15.41 -18.40
CA TYR A 329 -6.29 -14.13 -18.41
C TYR A 329 -5.39 -13.02 -17.82
N ARG A 330 -5.36 -11.87 -18.49
CA ARG A 330 -4.52 -10.72 -18.13
C ARG A 330 -5.26 -9.41 -18.40
N THR A 331 -5.09 -8.44 -17.55
CA THR A 331 -5.30 -7.04 -17.93
C THR A 331 -4.13 -6.55 -18.78
N LYS A 332 -4.31 -5.46 -19.49
CA LYS A 332 -3.36 -4.97 -20.50
C LYS A 332 -1.96 -4.69 -19.92
N ASP A 333 -1.88 -4.25 -18.69
CA ASP A 333 -0.62 -3.87 -17.98
C ASP A 333 0.29 -5.07 -17.66
N ILE A 334 -0.30 -6.28 -17.54
CA ILE A 334 0.41 -7.53 -17.22
C ILE A 334 0.38 -8.55 -18.36
N ALA A 335 -0.13 -8.16 -19.52
CA ALA A 335 -0.28 -9.07 -20.66
C ALA A 335 1.02 -9.23 -21.46
N ALA A 336 1.30 -10.45 -21.88
CA ALA A 336 2.33 -10.83 -22.82
C ALA A 336 1.71 -11.35 -24.15
N VAL A 337 2.56 -11.59 -25.14
CA VAL A 337 2.11 -12.12 -26.43
C VAL A 337 1.48 -13.50 -26.25
N GLY A 338 0.22 -13.65 -26.63
CA GLY A 338 -0.53 -14.90 -26.55
C GLY A 338 -1.48 -15.00 -25.36
N ASP A 339 -1.45 -14.05 -24.43
CA ASP A 339 -2.39 -13.99 -23.30
C ASP A 339 -3.80 -13.56 -23.73
N LYS A 340 -4.81 -13.94 -22.94
CA LYS A 340 -6.20 -13.50 -23.07
C LYS A 340 -6.38 -12.16 -22.38
N ILE A 341 -6.43 -11.08 -23.16
CA ILE A 341 -6.58 -9.74 -22.61
C ILE A 341 -8.05 -9.49 -22.28
N VAL A 342 -8.31 -9.10 -21.01
CA VAL A 342 -9.65 -8.78 -20.47
C VAL A 342 -9.66 -7.37 -19.87
N GLY A 343 -10.87 -6.81 -19.74
CA GLY A 343 -11.10 -5.53 -19.07
C GLY A 343 -11.13 -5.65 -17.54
N THR A 344 -11.33 -4.51 -16.89
CA THR A 344 -11.43 -4.39 -15.42
C THR A 344 -12.60 -5.22 -14.90
N GLU A 345 -13.78 -5.10 -15.54
CA GLU A 345 -14.99 -5.77 -15.11
C GLU A 345 -14.89 -7.28 -15.29
N GLU A 346 -14.48 -7.74 -16.47
CA GLU A 346 -14.33 -9.16 -16.76
C GLU A 346 -13.28 -9.82 -15.84
N MET A 347 -12.17 -9.13 -15.53
CA MET A 347 -11.19 -9.63 -14.58
C MET A 347 -11.82 -9.84 -13.19
N GLY A 348 -12.62 -8.89 -12.72
CA GLY A 348 -13.35 -9.00 -11.46
C GLY A 348 -14.31 -10.20 -11.44
N ASP A 349 -15.07 -10.40 -12.52
CA ASP A 349 -16.01 -11.54 -12.65
C ASP A 349 -15.29 -12.89 -12.64
N LEU A 350 -14.19 -13.00 -13.38
CA LEU A 350 -13.34 -14.21 -13.38
C LEU A 350 -12.79 -14.57 -11.99
N ILE A 351 -12.43 -13.57 -11.18
CA ILE A 351 -12.00 -13.81 -9.79
C ILE A 351 -13.16 -14.30 -8.93
N VAL A 352 -14.36 -13.71 -9.09
CA VAL A 352 -15.57 -14.15 -8.36
C VAL A 352 -15.89 -15.60 -8.69
N ASP A 353 -15.91 -15.97 -9.98
CA ASP A 353 -16.15 -17.33 -10.44
C ASP A 353 -15.09 -18.33 -9.93
N ALA A 354 -13.84 -17.90 -9.79
CA ALA A 354 -12.75 -18.75 -9.29
C ALA A 354 -12.74 -18.94 -7.76
N ILE A 355 -13.47 -18.09 -6.99
CA ILE A 355 -13.61 -18.24 -5.52
C ILE A 355 -14.69 -19.29 -5.19
N GLU A 356 -15.72 -19.42 -6.04
CA GLU A 356 -16.79 -20.43 -5.87
C GLU A 356 -16.27 -21.86 -5.97
#